data_a210dc7885afd5f4fcdb3ac424bec7d4
#
_entry.id   a210dc7885afd5f4fcdb3ac424bec7d4
#
_cell.length_a   1.000
_cell.length_b   1.000
_cell.length_c   1.000
_cell.angle_alpha   90.00
_cell.angle_beta   90.00
_cell.angle_gamma   90.00
#
_symmetry.space_group_name_H-M   'P 1'
#
loop_
_entity.id
_entity.type
_entity.pdbx_description
1 polymer ?
#
loop_
_entity_poly.entity_id
_entity_poly.type
_entity_poly.pdbx_seq_one_letter_code
_entity_poly.pdbx_strand_id
1 'polypeptide(L)'
;MQLAISSDMLVEGRHFFSDVEPSALGHKALAVNLSDLAACGAAPLAFTLALALPSVDEVWLGAFSRGLLALADEHGCELVGGDTTRGPLNICITVFGEVPLQDGRSQALLRSGARAGDDLYVSGTFGDAALALDVLRGRLGVPAAVLAAARLRLERPSPRVALGQALRGIASAAIDVSDGLLGDLGHILKQSGVGATVAADTAAGLVAARAFYAGAASPLDPSPSQDDWRRWALAGGDDYELLFSAPLSKRGEVAAAGQASGTAVTRIGQIDARPGLRLIDGQGQPLANNHVSFDHFGP
;
A
#
# COMPACT_ATOMS: atom_id res chain seq x y z
N MET A 1 12.55 -22.41 -8.62
CA MET A 1 11.68 -21.36 -8.09
C MET A 1 11.81 -21.30 -6.58
N GLN A 2 11.48 -20.17 -5.96
CA GLN A 2 11.35 -19.99 -4.53
C GLN A 2 9.89 -19.67 -4.22
N LEU A 3 9.34 -20.25 -3.16
CA LEU A 3 8.00 -19.93 -2.69
C LEU A 3 8.04 -18.67 -1.81
N ALA A 4 7.12 -17.73 -2.07
CA ALA A 4 6.79 -16.60 -1.21
C ALA A 4 5.46 -16.88 -0.53
N ILE A 5 5.37 -16.63 0.77
CA ILE A 5 4.15 -16.88 1.56
C ILE A 5 3.94 -15.66 2.44
N SER A 6 2.71 -15.13 2.46
CA SER A 6 2.28 -14.14 3.42
C SER A 6 0.92 -14.48 4.02
N SER A 7 0.60 -13.91 5.17
CA SER A 7 -0.68 -14.14 5.84
C SER A 7 -1.12 -12.89 6.59
N ASP A 8 -2.29 -12.38 6.23
CA ASP A 8 -2.92 -11.22 6.86
C ASP A 8 -4.28 -11.56 7.45
N MET A 9 -4.62 -10.83 8.51
CA MET A 9 -5.87 -10.96 9.22
C MET A 9 -6.61 -9.62 9.27
N LEU A 10 -7.84 -9.60 8.77
CA LEU A 10 -8.74 -8.46 8.87
C LEU A 10 -9.78 -8.71 9.97
N VAL A 11 -9.84 -7.79 10.93
CA VAL A 11 -10.75 -7.84 12.09
C VAL A 11 -11.73 -6.68 12.01
N GLU A 12 -13.03 -6.98 12.14
CA GLU A 12 -14.08 -5.95 12.18
C GLU A 12 -13.84 -4.92 13.29
N GLY A 13 -14.07 -3.64 12.98
CA GLY A 13 -13.84 -2.52 13.88
C GLY A 13 -12.38 -2.11 14.05
N ARG A 14 -11.42 -2.89 13.52
CA ARG A 14 -10.00 -2.56 13.49
C ARG A 14 -9.51 -2.23 12.08
N HIS A 15 -9.75 -3.11 11.11
CA HIS A 15 -9.26 -3.00 9.74
C HIS A 15 -10.33 -2.59 8.74
N PHE A 16 -11.59 -2.72 9.12
CA PHE A 16 -12.75 -2.28 8.32
C PHE A 16 -13.93 -1.94 9.21
N PHE A 17 -14.83 -1.10 8.71
CA PHE A 17 -16.06 -0.73 9.38
C PHE A 17 -17.15 -1.76 9.13
N SER A 18 -18.11 -1.88 10.06
CA SER A 18 -19.22 -2.83 9.95
C SER A 18 -20.18 -2.54 8.77
N ASP A 19 -20.17 -1.32 8.23
CA ASP A 19 -20.97 -0.86 7.09
C ASP A 19 -20.25 -1.00 5.74
N VAL A 20 -19.06 -1.65 5.71
CA VAL A 20 -18.35 -1.90 4.45
C VAL A 20 -19.17 -2.81 3.54
N GLU A 21 -19.20 -2.49 2.26
CA GLU A 21 -19.87 -3.32 1.28
C GLU A 21 -19.17 -4.69 1.18
N PRO A 22 -19.91 -5.83 1.32
CA PRO A 22 -19.27 -7.15 1.43
C PRO A 22 -18.36 -7.51 0.25
N SER A 23 -18.68 -7.08 -0.98
CA SER A 23 -17.80 -7.36 -2.12
C SER A 23 -16.53 -6.51 -2.08
N ALA A 24 -16.58 -5.29 -1.53
CA ALA A 24 -15.40 -4.49 -1.28
C ALA A 24 -14.51 -5.13 -0.20
N LEU A 25 -15.12 -5.67 0.86
CA LEU A 25 -14.40 -6.40 1.89
C LEU A 25 -13.73 -7.67 1.36
N GLY A 26 -14.42 -8.44 0.52
CA GLY A 26 -13.84 -9.61 -0.15
C GLY A 26 -12.63 -9.24 -1.02
N HIS A 27 -12.75 -8.15 -1.79
CA HIS A 27 -11.65 -7.60 -2.57
C HIS A 27 -10.47 -7.19 -1.65
N LYS A 28 -10.73 -6.36 -0.61
CA LYS A 28 -9.68 -5.89 0.31
C LYS A 28 -8.96 -7.06 0.98
N ALA A 29 -9.71 -8.08 1.41
CA ALA A 29 -9.14 -9.22 2.13
C ALA A 29 -8.06 -9.96 1.30
N LEU A 30 -8.24 -10.08 -0.01
CA LEU A 30 -7.23 -10.68 -0.88
C LEU A 30 -6.18 -9.64 -1.30
N ALA A 31 -6.57 -8.40 -1.56
CA ALA A 31 -5.68 -7.35 -2.05
C ALA A 31 -4.51 -7.06 -1.10
N VAL A 32 -4.76 -7.02 0.22
CA VAL A 32 -3.71 -6.78 1.23
C VAL A 32 -2.63 -7.87 1.17
N ASN A 33 -3.03 -9.12 1.02
CA ASN A 33 -2.12 -10.26 0.89
C ASN A 33 -1.36 -10.27 -0.46
N LEU A 34 -2.05 -9.91 -1.56
CA LEU A 34 -1.40 -9.77 -2.87
C LEU A 34 -0.40 -8.61 -2.90
N SER A 35 -0.60 -7.59 -2.05
CA SER A 35 0.35 -6.50 -1.86
C SER A 35 1.69 -6.97 -1.33
N ASP A 36 1.70 -7.89 -0.35
CA ASP A 36 2.92 -8.53 0.14
C ASP A 36 3.65 -9.33 -0.96
N LEU A 37 2.90 -10.07 -1.78
CA LEU A 37 3.48 -10.78 -2.91
C LEU A 37 4.07 -9.79 -3.93
N ALA A 38 3.39 -8.68 -4.18
CA ALA A 38 3.90 -7.60 -5.04
C ALA A 38 5.20 -7.01 -4.48
N ALA A 39 5.25 -6.73 -3.17
CA ALA A 39 6.45 -6.21 -2.49
C ALA A 39 7.64 -7.18 -2.58
N CYS A 40 7.38 -8.48 -2.64
CA CYS A 40 8.40 -9.52 -2.87
C CYS A 40 8.72 -9.75 -4.36
N GLY A 41 7.96 -9.12 -5.28
CA GLY A 41 8.04 -9.39 -6.71
C GLY A 41 7.60 -10.82 -7.07
N ALA A 42 6.74 -11.45 -6.29
CA ALA A 42 6.24 -12.80 -6.54
C ALA A 42 5.07 -12.80 -7.53
N ALA A 43 4.95 -13.89 -8.30
CA ALA A 43 3.75 -14.19 -9.07
C ALA A 43 2.77 -14.96 -8.17
N PRO A 44 1.52 -14.49 -7.97
CA PRO A 44 0.52 -15.22 -7.20
C PRO A 44 0.25 -16.60 -7.78
N LEU A 45 0.00 -17.58 -6.92
CA LEU A 45 -0.35 -18.95 -7.30
C LEU A 45 -1.69 -19.37 -6.71
N ALA A 46 -1.80 -19.26 -5.38
CA ALA A 46 -2.94 -19.77 -4.64
C ALA A 46 -3.10 -19.04 -3.30
N PHE A 47 -4.27 -19.23 -2.68
CA PHE A 47 -4.50 -18.79 -1.32
C PHE A 47 -5.41 -19.73 -0.55
N THR A 48 -5.37 -19.64 0.77
CA THR A 48 -6.35 -20.25 1.68
C THR A 48 -7.11 -19.15 2.42
N LEU A 49 -8.38 -19.43 2.76
CA LEU A 49 -9.25 -18.51 3.49
C LEU A 49 -9.74 -19.16 4.78
N ALA A 50 -9.37 -18.61 5.93
CA ALA A 50 -10.00 -18.91 7.22
C ALA A 50 -10.96 -17.77 7.59
N LEU A 51 -12.26 -18.10 7.72
CA LEU A 51 -13.34 -17.13 7.88
C LEU A 51 -14.15 -17.44 9.15
N ALA A 52 -14.16 -16.51 10.10
CA ALA A 52 -15.08 -16.55 11.24
C ALA A 52 -16.26 -15.60 10.97
N LEU A 53 -17.48 -16.10 11.17
CA LEU A 53 -18.73 -15.36 10.93
C LEU A 53 -19.63 -15.42 12.16
N PRO A 54 -20.32 -14.33 12.55
CA PRO A 54 -21.29 -14.36 13.67
C PRO A 54 -22.52 -15.19 13.35
N SER A 55 -22.93 -15.20 12.07
CA SER A 55 -24.06 -15.97 11.54
C SER A 55 -23.88 -16.22 10.05
N VAL A 56 -24.61 -17.19 9.52
CA VAL A 56 -24.66 -17.45 8.07
C VAL A 56 -25.67 -16.51 7.43
N ASP A 57 -25.18 -15.70 6.47
CA ASP A 57 -25.98 -14.85 5.59
C ASP A 57 -25.53 -15.10 4.13
N GLU A 58 -26.39 -15.77 3.37
CA GLU A 58 -26.08 -16.17 1.98
C GLU A 58 -25.92 -14.95 1.05
N VAL A 59 -26.63 -13.85 1.31
CA VAL A 59 -26.53 -12.62 0.52
C VAL A 59 -25.18 -11.96 0.74
N TRP A 60 -24.78 -11.85 2.01
CA TRP A 60 -23.49 -11.32 2.41
C TRP A 60 -22.35 -12.18 1.86
N LEU A 61 -22.41 -13.50 2.08
CA LEU A 61 -21.40 -14.46 1.61
C LEU A 61 -21.26 -14.43 0.08
N GLY A 62 -22.40 -14.36 -0.64
CA GLY A 62 -22.38 -14.27 -2.09
C GLY A 62 -21.74 -12.97 -2.60
N ALA A 63 -21.97 -11.84 -1.93
CA ALA A 63 -21.35 -10.57 -2.29
C ALA A 63 -19.83 -10.57 -1.96
N PHE A 64 -19.46 -11.02 -0.77
CA PHE A 64 -18.08 -11.18 -0.33
C PHE A 64 -17.28 -12.05 -1.30
N SER A 65 -17.81 -13.25 -1.63
CA SER A 65 -17.17 -14.17 -2.56
C SER A 65 -16.97 -13.58 -3.95
N ARG A 66 -17.97 -12.82 -4.45
CA ARG A 66 -17.81 -12.16 -5.76
C ARG A 66 -16.64 -11.18 -5.78
N GLY A 67 -16.48 -10.36 -4.74
CA GLY A 67 -15.37 -9.40 -4.68
C GLY A 67 -14.02 -10.09 -4.53
N LEU A 68 -13.95 -11.12 -3.70
CA LEU A 68 -12.76 -11.94 -3.47
C LEU A 68 -12.31 -12.66 -4.75
N LEU A 69 -13.22 -13.41 -5.38
CA LEU A 69 -12.92 -14.25 -6.55
C LEU A 69 -12.66 -13.42 -7.81
N ALA A 70 -13.31 -12.26 -7.97
CA ALA A 70 -13.02 -11.37 -9.09
C ALA A 70 -11.56 -10.89 -9.07
N LEU A 71 -11.01 -10.54 -7.89
CA LEU A 71 -9.60 -10.17 -7.76
C LEU A 71 -8.69 -11.38 -7.90
N ALA A 72 -9.10 -12.54 -7.39
CA ALA A 72 -8.37 -13.80 -7.55
C ALA A 72 -8.19 -14.16 -9.03
N ASP A 73 -9.27 -14.09 -9.80
CA ASP A 73 -9.27 -14.35 -11.26
C ASP A 73 -8.38 -13.35 -12.02
N GLU A 74 -8.43 -12.06 -11.65
CA GLU A 74 -7.57 -11.01 -12.26
C GLU A 74 -6.08 -11.32 -12.11
N HIS A 75 -5.69 -11.90 -10.97
CA HIS A 75 -4.29 -12.20 -10.67
C HIS A 75 -3.91 -13.68 -10.86
N GLY A 76 -4.81 -14.52 -11.34
CA GLY A 76 -4.59 -15.96 -11.52
C GLY A 76 -4.24 -16.67 -10.20
N CYS A 77 -4.84 -16.23 -9.08
CA CYS A 77 -4.57 -16.73 -7.74
C CYS A 77 -5.73 -17.63 -7.27
N GLU A 78 -5.53 -18.94 -7.16
CA GLU A 78 -6.60 -19.91 -6.91
C GLU A 78 -6.91 -20.08 -5.42
N LEU A 79 -8.20 -20.10 -5.04
CA LEU A 79 -8.62 -20.53 -3.69
C LEU A 79 -8.49 -22.06 -3.58
N VAL A 80 -7.51 -22.55 -2.81
CA VAL A 80 -7.18 -23.97 -2.73
C VAL A 80 -7.59 -24.63 -1.42
N GLY A 81 -8.09 -23.86 -0.45
CA GLY A 81 -8.52 -24.41 0.83
C GLY A 81 -8.88 -23.35 1.86
N GLY A 82 -9.15 -23.81 3.07
CA GLY A 82 -9.45 -22.91 4.18
C GLY A 82 -10.40 -23.55 5.19
N ASP A 83 -10.97 -22.72 6.05
CA ASP A 83 -11.91 -23.12 7.08
C ASP A 83 -12.98 -22.04 7.30
N THR A 84 -14.16 -22.43 7.73
CA THR A 84 -15.22 -21.49 8.12
C THR A 84 -15.79 -21.90 9.46
N THR A 85 -15.81 -20.97 10.42
CA THR A 85 -16.29 -21.21 11.77
C THR A 85 -17.22 -20.10 12.25
N ARG A 86 -17.95 -20.36 13.33
CA ARG A 86 -18.76 -19.33 13.99
C ARG A 86 -17.92 -18.54 14.99
N GLY A 87 -17.93 -17.20 14.85
CA GLY A 87 -17.22 -16.28 15.75
C GLY A 87 -17.46 -14.82 15.36
N PRO A 88 -16.82 -13.87 16.03
CA PRO A 88 -16.77 -12.49 15.55
C PRO A 88 -16.21 -12.44 14.14
N LEU A 89 -16.70 -11.50 13.31
CA LEU A 89 -16.26 -11.40 11.91
C LEU A 89 -14.75 -11.17 11.84
N ASN A 90 -14.06 -12.14 11.27
CA ASN A 90 -12.62 -12.17 11.13
C ASN A 90 -12.25 -12.94 9.85
N ILE A 91 -11.35 -12.38 9.07
CA ILE A 91 -10.94 -12.92 7.77
C ILE A 91 -9.42 -13.07 7.80
N CYS A 92 -8.94 -14.30 7.67
CA CYS A 92 -7.51 -14.57 7.56
C CYS A 92 -7.23 -15.25 6.23
N ILE A 93 -6.38 -14.65 5.42
CA ILE A 93 -5.93 -15.21 4.15
C ILE A 93 -4.44 -15.50 4.23
N THR A 94 -4.04 -16.66 3.73
CA THR A 94 -2.64 -16.99 3.49
C THR A 94 -2.46 -17.16 1.99
N VAL A 95 -1.59 -16.33 1.38
CA VAL A 95 -1.26 -16.39 -0.04
C VAL A 95 0.05 -17.11 -0.28
N PHE A 96 0.11 -17.78 -1.43
CA PHE A 96 1.31 -18.45 -1.95
C PHE A 96 1.65 -17.83 -3.30
N GLY A 97 2.91 -17.47 -3.48
CA GLY A 97 3.42 -16.97 -4.76
C GLY A 97 4.77 -17.58 -5.08
N GLU A 98 5.17 -17.44 -6.32
CA GLU A 98 6.47 -17.92 -6.77
C GLU A 98 7.39 -16.79 -7.21
N VAL A 99 8.67 -16.93 -6.88
CA VAL A 99 9.74 -16.07 -7.36
C VAL A 99 10.72 -16.91 -8.16
N PRO A 100 11.09 -16.49 -9.38
CA PRO A 100 12.05 -17.23 -10.21
C PRO A 100 13.44 -17.23 -9.57
N LEU A 101 14.21 -18.24 -9.90
CA LEU A 101 15.65 -18.29 -9.64
C LEU A 101 16.38 -17.94 -10.93
N GLN A 102 17.41 -17.11 -10.83
CA GLN A 102 18.35 -16.83 -11.89
C GLN A 102 19.74 -17.24 -11.42
N ASP A 103 20.39 -18.13 -12.12
CA ASP A 103 21.70 -18.70 -11.74
C ASP A 103 21.73 -19.26 -10.30
N GLY A 104 20.64 -19.93 -9.90
CA GLY A 104 20.45 -20.49 -8.57
C GLY A 104 20.16 -19.47 -7.47
N ARG A 105 20.03 -18.17 -7.79
CA ARG A 105 19.74 -17.10 -6.85
C ARG A 105 18.29 -16.63 -6.98
N SER A 106 17.65 -16.39 -5.85
CA SER A 106 16.32 -15.82 -5.82
C SER A 106 16.29 -14.42 -6.43
N GLN A 107 15.24 -14.14 -7.21
CA GLN A 107 14.92 -12.80 -7.71
C GLN A 107 13.93 -12.06 -6.82
N ALA A 108 13.71 -12.52 -5.59
CA ALA A 108 12.83 -11.81 -4.64
C ALA A 108 13.34 -10.41 -4.37
N LEU A 109 12.41 -9.46 -4.38
CA LEU A 109 12.64 -8.15 -3.83
C LEU A 109 12.69 -8.26 -2.29
N LEU A 110 13.61 -7.56 -1.67
CA LEU A 110 13.82 -7.61 -0.22
C LEU A 110 13.73 -6.22 0.38
N ARG A 111 13.46 -6.13 1.67
CA ARG A 111 13.56 -4.87 2.43
C ARG A 111 15.02 -4.43 2.63
N SER A 112 15.98 -5.34 2.47
CA SER A 112 17.42 -5.08 2.51
C SER A 112 17.99 -4.90 1.11
N GLY A 113 19.07 -4.08 0.98
CA GLY A 113 19.79 -3.91 -0.28
C GLY A 113 19.78 -2.49 -0.82
N ALA A 114 19.03 -1.56 -0.21
CA ALA A 114 19.10 -0.13 -0.50
C ALA A 114 20.52 0.40 -0.22
N ARG A 115 21.03 1.27 -1.08
CA ARG A 115 22.38 1.82 -1.02
C ARG A 115 22.34 3.34 -1.06
N ALA A 116 23.25 3.96 -0.36
CA ALA A 116 23.44 5.40 -0.44
C ALA A 116 23.62 5.85 -1.91
N GLY A 117 22.85 6.85 -2.30
CA GLY A 117 22.78 7.34 -3.67
C GLY A 117 21.65 6.74 -4.50
N ASP A 118 20.98 5.65 -4.06
CA ASP A 118 19.79 5.16 -4.73
C ASP A 118 18.67 6.21 -4.68
N ASP A 119 17.91 6.32 -5.76
CA ASP A 119 16.65 7.07 -5.74
C ASP A 119 15.58 6.30 -4.97
N LEU A 120 14.68 7.02 -4.29
CA LEU A 120 13.54 6.48 -3.58
C LEU A 120 12.27 6.75 -4.37
N TYR A 121 11.46 5.72 -4.62
CA TYR A 121 10.27 5.75 -5.44
C TYR A 121 9.06 5.20 -4.71
N VAL A 122 7.88 5.66 -5.15
CA VAL A 122 6.59 5.08 -4.80
C VAL A 122 5.74 4.85 -6.03
N SER A 123 4.86 3.87 -5.98
CA SER A 123 3.85 3.63 -7.02
C SER A 123 2.56 4.39 -6.74
N GLY A 124 1.77 4.63 -7.76
CA GLY A 124 0.38 5.10 -7.71
C GLY A 124 0.16 6.39 -6.92
N THR A 125 -0.87 6.37 -6.11
CA THR A 125 -1.30 7.47 -5.22
C THR A 125 -1.52 6.93 -3.81
N PHE A 126 -1.28 7.74 -2.78
CA PHE A 126 -1.49 7.33 -1.39
C PHE A 126 -1.96 8.49 -0.51
N GLY A 127 -2.40 8.15 0.72
CA GLY A 127 -3.01 9.08 1.66
C GLY A 127 -4.51 9.23 1.50
N ASP A 128 -5.11 8.75 0.41
CA ASP A 128 -6.57 8.80 0.22
C ASP A 128 -7.30 7.90 1.22
N ALA A 129 -6.75 6.73 1.55
CA ALA A 129 -7.31 5.84 2.56
C ALA A 129 -7.35 6.51 3.95
N ALA A 130 -6.27 7.19 4.34
CA ALA A 130 -6.18 7.94 5.59
C ALA A 130 -7.15 9.13 5.62
N LEU A 131 -7.33 9.85 4.51
CA LEU A 131 -8.35 10.88 4.36
C LEU A 131 -9.75 10.30 4.59
N ALA A 132 -10.07 9.17 3.93
CA ALA A 132 -11.36 8.49 4.12
C ALA A 132 -11.58 8.10 5.58
N LEU A 133 -10.57 7.56 6.26
CA LEU A 133 -10.63 7.22 7.69
C LEU A 133 -10.93 8.43 8.57
N ASP A 134 -10.30 9.58 8.31
CA ASP A 134 -10.55 10.80 9.09
C ASP A 134 -12.00 11.30 8.91
N VAL A 135 -12.54 11.19 7.68
CA VAL A 135 -13.94 11.56 7.42
C VAL A 135 -14.90 10.57 8.08
N LEU A 136 -14.68 9.26 7.92
CA LEU A 136 -15.54 8.22 8.51
C LEU A 136 -15.53 8.22 10.04
N ARG A 137 -14.42 8.67 10.65
CA ARG A 137 -14.31 8.90 12.11
C ARG A 137 -14.84 10.26 12.58
N GLY A 138 -15.41 11.08 11.68
CA GLY A 138 -15.96 12.38 11.99
C GLY A 138 -14.93 13.46 12.32
N ARG A 139 -13.68 13.29 11.96
CA ARG A 139 -12.58 14.25 12.21
C ARG A 139 -12.51 15.36 11.16
N LEU A 140 -13.07 15.11 9.98
CA LEU A 140 -13.03 16.00 8.83
C LEU A 140 -14.34 15.90 8.05
N GLY A 141 -14.85 17.04 7.56
CA GLY A 141 -15.93 17.11 6.58
C GLY A 141 -15.36 17.35 5.19
N VAL A 142 -15.81 16.56 4.19
CA VAL A 142 -15.47 16.75 2.78
C VAL A 142 -16.70 16.55 1.92
N PRO A 143 -16.72 17.03 0.66
CA PRO A 143 -17.80 16.72 -0.27
C PRO A 143 -17.99 15.24 -0.49
N ALA A 144 -19.22 14.80 -0.75
CA ALA A 144 -19.56 13.39 -0.96
C ALA A 144 -18.72 12.74 -2.08
N ALA A 145 -18.41 13.46 -3.14
CA ALA A 145 -17.59 12.96 -4.25
C ALA A 145 -16.14 12.67 -3.82
N VAL A 146 -15.57 13.53 -2.95
CA VAL A 146 -14.22 13.33 -2.39
C VAL A 146 -14.21 12.10 -1.49
N LEU A 147 -15.19 11.99 -0.58
CA LEU A 147 -15.31 10.82 0.29
C LEU A 147 -15.49 9.52 -0.53
N ALA A 148 -16.36 9.54 -1.55
CA ALA A 148 -16.60 8.36 -2.38
C ALA A 148 -15.30 7.88 -3.07
N ALA A 149 -14.51 8.80 -3.63
CA ALA A 149 -13.24 8.48 -4.27
C ALA A 149 -12.20 7.95 -3.26
N ALA A 150 -12.06 8.63 -2.10
CA ALA A 150 -11.12 8.24 -1.07
C ALA A 150 -11.52 6.91 -0.41
N ARG A 151 -12.82 6.69 -0.14
CA ARG A 151 -13.35 5.45 0.41
C ARG A 151 -13.12 4.25 -0.53
N LEU A 152 -13.19 4.48 -1.84
CA LEU A 152 -12.87 3.43 -2.82
C LEU A 152 -11.41 2.96 -2.66
N ARG A 153 -10.46 3.87 -2.42
CA ARG A 153 -9.06 3.50 -2.17
C ARG A 153 -8.89 2.72 -0.87
N LEU A 154 -9.60 3.09 0.19
CA LEU A 154 -9.59 2.40 1.48
C LEU A 154 -10.16 0.98 1.38
N GLU A 155 -11.26 0.81 0.65
CA GLU A 155 -12.03 -0.44 0.64
C GLU A 155 -11.68 -1.37 -0.54
N ARG A 156 -11.07 -0.83 -1.61
CA ARG A 156 -10.64 -1.59 -2.81
C ARG A 156 -9.23 -1.19 -3.23
N PRO A 157 -8.21 -1.44 -2.39
CA PRO A 157 -6.82 -1.19 -2.78
C PRO A 157 -6.43 -2.02 -4.00
N SER A 158 -5.48 -1.52 -4.79
CA SER A 158 -5.01 -2.18 -6.02
C SER A 158 -3.61 -2.76 -5.78
N PRO A 159 -3.44 -4.06 -5.58
CA PRO A 159 -2.13 -4.66 -5.37
C PRO A 159 -1.27 -4.50 -6.62
N ARG A 160 -0.03 -4.09 -6.46
CA ARG A 160 0.89 -3.75 -7.57
C ARG A 160 1.71 -4.95 -8.06
N VAL A 161 1.06 -6.10 -8.23
CA VAL A 161 1.70 -7.38 -8.58
C VAL A 161 2.53 -7.26 -9.86
N ALA A 162 1.97 -6.72 -10.93
CA ALA A 162 2.67 -6.58 -12.21
C ALA A 162 3.90 -5.66 -12.08
N LEU A 163 3.81 -4.56 -11.32
CA LEU A 163 4.94 -3.67 -11.06
C LEU A 163 6.02 -4.40 -10.22
N GLY A 164 5.63 -5.07 -9.14
CA GLY A 164 6.57 -5.83 -8.30
C GLY A 164 7.38 -6.82 -9.10
N GLN A 165 6.73 -7.58 -10.00
CA GLN A 165 7.41 -8.51 -10.89
C GLN A 165 8.36 -7.79 -11.88
N ALA A 166 7.93 -6.66 -12.46
CA ALA A 166 8.74 -5.87 -13.39
C ALA A 166 9.96 -5.23 -12.71
N LEU A 167 9.93 -5.02 -11.39
CA LEU A 167 11.03 -4.43 -10.62
C LEU A 167 12.13 -5.43 -10.23
N ARG A 168 11.97 -6.74 -10.51
CA ARG A 168 13.02 -7.74 -10.26
C ARG A 168 14.31 -7.39 -11.02
N GLY A 169 15.45 -7.41 -10.32
CA GLY A 169 16.74 -7.00 -10.87
C GLY A 169 16.90 -5.51 -11.16
N ILE A 170 15.88 -4.69 -10.88
CA ILE A 170 15.88 -3.23 -11.03
C ILE A 170 15.94 -2.56 -9.65
N ALA A 171 14.97 -2.86 -8.79
CA ALA A 171 14.92 -2.32 -7.44
C ALA A 171 16.02 -2.92 -6.56
N SER A 172 16.63 -2.10 -5.73
CA SER A 172 17.63 -2.51 -4.73
C SER A 172 16.98 -2.96 -3.42
N ALA A 173 15.85 -2.35 -3.03
CA ALA A 173 14.98 -2.79 -1.93
C ALA A 173 13.53 -2.41 -2.22
N ALA A 174 12.58 -3.14 -1.65
CA ALA A 174 11.15 -2.87 -1.80
C ALA A 174 10.36 -3.30 -0.56
N ILE A 175 9.22 -2.63 -0.35
CA ILE A 175 8.18 -2.92 0.62
C ILE A 175 6.86 -2.37 0.08
N ASP A 176 5.72 -2.87 0.51
CA ASP A 176 4.44 -2.19 0.31
C ASP A 176 4.17 -1.16 1.43
N VAL A 177 3.20 -0.28 1.21
CA VAL A 177 2.82 0.77 2.16
C VAL A 177 1.48 0.38 2.80
N SER A 178 1.55 -0.24 3.96
CA SER A 178 0.40 -0.71 4.75
C SER A 178 0.16 0.13 6.01
N ASP A 179 1.22 0.47 6.75
CA ASP A 179 1.16 1.22 8.01
C ASP A 179 1.52 2.71 7.85
N GLY A 180 1.91 3.10 6.65
CA GLY A 180 2.26 4.46 6.28
C GLY A 180 3.69 4.61 5.78
N LEU A 181 3.86 5.49 4.80
CA LEU A 181 5.10 5.66 4.03
C LEU A 181 6.36 5.73 4.90
N LEU A 182 6.34 6.53 5.98
CA LEU A 182 7.54 6.72 6.81
C LEU A 182 7.84 5.52 7.69
N GLY A 183 6.81 4.82 8.19
CA GLY A 183 6.97 3.58 8.98
C GLY A 183 7.57 2.48 8.13
N ASP A 184 6.97 2.23 6.97
CA ASP A 184 7.40 1.19 6.03
C ASP A 184 8.79 1.48 5.46
N LEU A 185 9.10 2.76 5.13
CA LEU A 185 10.45 3.17 4.78
C LEU A 185 11.45 2.86 5.91
N GLY A 186 11.06 3.06 7.16
CA GLY A 186 11.89 2.75 8.33
C GLY A 186 12.37 1.30 8.33
N HIS A 187 11.56 0.35 7.86
CA HIS A 187 11.95 -1.05 7.71
C HIS A 187 13.04 -1.25 6.66
N ILE A 188 12.94 -0.61 5.49
CA ILE A 188 13.99 -0.63 4.46
C ILE A 188 15.28 -0.05 5.03
N LEU A 189 15.22 1.13 5.67
CA LEU A 189 16.40 1.82 6.19
C LEU A 189 17.11 0.99 7.26
N LYS A 190 16.36 0.38 8.17
CA LYS A 190 16.89 -0.49 9.24
C LYS A 190 17.55 -1.73 8.65
N GLN A 191 16.91 -2.42 7.71
CA GLN A 191 17.43 -3.66 7.13
C GLN A 191 18.64 -3.42 6.21
N SER A 192 18.73 -2.23 5.62
CA SER A 192 19.83 -1.85 4.72
C SER A 192 20.96 -1.07 5.42
N GLY A 193 20.77 -0.64 6.67
CA GLY A 193 21.78 0.11 7.44
C GLY A 193 22.04 1.52 6.89
N VAL A 194 21.04 2.17 6.31
CA VAL A 194 21.12 3.45 5.60
C VAL A 194 20.13 4.48 6.14
N GLY A 195 20.14 5.69 5.61
CA GLY A 195 19.11 6.70 5.85
C GLY A 195 18.41 7.11 4.55
N ALA A 196 17.47 8.05 4.64
CA ALA A 196 16.82 8.63 3.48
C ALA A 196 16.45 10.10 3.71
N THR A 197 16.38 10.85 2.61
CA THR A 197 15.77 12.17 2.53
C THR A 197 14.53 12.08 1.64
N VAL A 198 13.35 12.43 2.17
CA VAL A 198 12.04 12.37 1.49
C VAL A 198 11.55 13.79 1.22
N ALA A 199 11.14 14.06 -0.02
CA ALA A 199 10.48 15.28 -0.43
C ALA A 199 8.99 15.24 -0.04
N ALA A 200 8.66 15.77 1.13
CA ALA A 200 7.35 15.67 1.75
C ALA A 200 6.23 16.27 0.89
N ASP A 201 6.51 17.37 0.19
CA ASP A 201 5.52 18.03 -0.67
C ASP A 201 5.29 17.26 -1.98
N THR A 202 6.32 16.58 -2.49
CA THR A 202 6.16 15.64 -3.62
C THR A 202 5.27 14.49 -3.23
N ALA A 203 5.53 13.86 -2.07
CA ALA A 203 4.69 12.79 -1.55
C ALA A 203 3.24 13.26 -1.31
N ALA A 204 3.05 14.40 -0.64
CA ALA A 204 1.74 15.02 -0.42
C ALA A 204 1.00 15.34 -1.73
N GLY A 205 1.74 15.63 -2.80
CA GLY A 205 1.19 15.86 -4.14
C GLY A 205 0.55 14.63 -4.78
N LEU A 206 0.83 13.43 -4.26
CA LEU A 206 0.32 12.17 -4.77
C LEU A 206 -1.03 11.74 -4.13
N VAL A 207 -1.58 12.51 -3.19
CA VAL A 207 -2.95 12.29 -2.69
C VAL A 207 -3.92 12.61 -3.82
N ALA A 208 -4.62 11.61 -4.36
CA ALA A 208 -5.47 11.78 -5.54
C ALA A 208 -6.64 12.74 -5.28
N ALA A 209 -7.16 12.76 -4.06
CA ALA A 209 -8.23 13.68 -3.64
C ALA A 209 -7.86 15.16 -3.82
N ARG A 210 -6.59 15.54 -3.89
CA ARG A 210 -6.15 16.92 -4.18
C ARG A 210 -6.70 17.45 -5.50
N ALA A 211 -6.93 16.58 -6.47
CA ALA A 211 -7.47 17.00 -7.78
C ALA A 211 -8.86 17.64 -7.65
N PHE A 212 -9.65 17.28 -6.64
CA PHE A 212 -10.97 17.89 -6.38
C PHE A 212 -10.87 19.33 -5.86
N TYR A 213 -9.70 19.73 -5.33
CA TYR A 213 -9.43 21.06 -4.79
C TYR A 213 -8.60 21.92 -5.74
N ALA A 214 -8.04 21.32 -6.82
CA ALA A 214 -7.27 22.03 -7.83
C ALA A 214 -8.22 22.72 -8.84
N GLY A 215 -8.26 24.05 -8.88
CA GLY A 215 -8.99 24.80 -9.92
C GLY A 215 -10.43 25.19 -9.59
N ALA A 216 -10.96 24.86 -8.44
CA ALA A 216 -12.21 25.42 -7.98
C ALA A 216 -11.95 26.83 -7.43
N ALA A 217 -12.62 27.84 -8.03
CA ALA A 217 -12.97 29.04 -7.27
C ALA A 217 -13.89 28.52 -6.13
N SER A 218 -13.24 28.04 -5.08
CA SER A 218 -13.74 27.24 -3.97
C SER A 218 -15.20 27.42 -3.61
N PRO A 219 -15.88 26.30 -3.30
CA PRO A 219 -16.75 26.31 -2.15
C PRO A 219 -16.52 25.15 -1.19
N LEU A 220 -15.33 24.57 -1.17
CA LEU A 220 -14.99 23.53 -0.20
C LEU A 220 -14.22 24.18 0.95
N ASP A 221 -14.94 24.84 1.86
CA ASP A 221 -14.39 25.44 3.07
C ASP A 221 -14.89 24.61 4.28
N PRO A 222 -13.97 24.11 5.13
CA PRO A 222 -12.51 24.30 5.06
C PRO A 222 -11.80 23.31 4.11
N SER A 223 -10.92 23.83 3.25
CA SER A 223 -9.99 22.99 2.47
C SER A 223 -8.93 22.41 3.42
N PRO A 224 -8.50 21.15 3.21
CA PRO A 224 -7.40 20.58 3.96
C PRO A 224 -6.13 21.43 3.88
N SER A 225 -5.42 21.58 4.99
CA SER A 225 -4.15 22.30 5.04
C SER A 225 -3.02 21.51 4.35
N GLN A 226 -1.88 22.18 4.07
CA GLN A 226 -0.70 21.47 3.55
C GLN A 226 -0.20 20.40 4.53
N ASP A 227 -0.34 20.64 5.84
CA ASP A 227 0.05 19.67 6.87
C ASP A 227 -0.90 18.46 6.93
N ASP A 228 -2.20 18.63 6.62
CA ASP A 228 -3.13 17.51 6.47
C ASP A 228 -2.73 16.62 5.29
N TRP A 229 -2.42 17.23 4.13
CA TRP A 229 -1.94 16.48 2.96
C TRP A 229 -0.64 15.73 3.22
N ARG A 230 0.32 16.37 3.92
CA ARG A 230 1.56 15.71 4.33
C ARG A 230 1.28 14.57 5.31
N ARG A 231 0.43 14.78 6.30
CA ARG A 231 0.09 13.77 7.30
C ARG A 231 -0.52 12.53 6.65
N TRP A 232 -1.50 12.69 5.76
CA TRP A 232 -2.11 11.56 5.08
C TRP A 232 -1.10 10.82 4.19
N ALA A 233 -0.29 11.51 3.42
CA ALA A 233 0.67 10.89 2.52
C ALA A 233 1.87 10.25 3.24
N LEU A 234 2.32 10.82 4.36
CA LEU A 234 3.55 10.38 5.03
C LEU A 234 3.29 9.33 6.13
N ALA A 235 2.15 9.44 6.82
CA ALA A 235 1.83 8.59 7.98
C ALA A 235 0.50 7.83 7.85
N GLY A 236 -0.26 8.06 6.78
CA GLY A 236 -1.47 7.30 6.48
C GLY A 236 -1.14 5.88 6.03
N GLY A 237 -1.88 4.89 6.52
CA GLY A 237 -1.80 3.50 6.08
C GLY A 237 -2.94 3.13 5.13
N ASP A 238 -3.08 1.84 4.85
CA ASP A 238 -4.10 1.24 3.98
C ASP A 238 -3.97 1.60 2.49
N ASP A 239 -2.80 2.04 2.02
CA ASP A 239 -2.59 2.44 0.62
C ASP A 239 -2.25 1.26 -0.30
N TYR A 240 -1.49 0.28 0.18
CA TYR A 240 -1.05 -0.93 -0.55
C TYR A 240 -0.39 -0.62 -1.91
N GLU A 241 0.39 0.47 -1.93
CA GLU A 241 1.29 0.85 -3.01
C GLU A 241 2.70 0.31 -2.71
N LEU A 242 3.59 0.27 -3.71
CA LEU A 242 4.98 -0.12 -3.52
C LEU A 242 5.86 1.09 -3.22
N LEU A 243 6.68 0.96 -2.18
CA LEU A 243 7.81 1.83 -1.87
C LEU A 243 9.09 1.06 -2.17
N PHE A 244 9.98 1.63 -2.99
CA PHE A 244 11.20 0.94 -3.38
C PHE A 244 12.36 1.91 -3.66
N SER A 245 13.57 1.41 -3.55
CA SER A 245 14.78 2.12 -3.98
C SER A 245 15.37 1.49 -5.23
N ALA A 246 16.04 2.30 -6.04
CA ALA A 246 16.75 1.82 -7.23
C ALA A 246 17.97 2.72 -7.54
N PRO A 247 19.07 2.16 -8.10
CA PRO A 247 20.23 2.93 -8.52
C PRO A 247 19.87 3.99 -9.56
N LEU A 248 20.56 5.15 -9.52
CA LEU A 248 20.37 6.22 -10.51
C LEU A 248 20.49 5.73 -11.96
N SER A 249 21.38 4.77 -12.21
CA SER A 249 21.58 4.16 -13.53
C SER A 249 20.37 3.40 -14.04
N LYS A 250 19.45 3.00 -13.14
CA LYS A 250 18.24 2.24 -13.45
C LYS A 250 16.99 3.08 -13.67
N ARG A 251 17.08 4.43 -13.67
CA ARG A 251 15.92 5.33 -13.87
C ARG A 251 15.09 5.00 -15.09
N GLY A 252 15.75 4.70 -16.21
CA GLY A 252 15.07 4.32 -17.46
C GLY A 252 14.32 2.99 -17.34
N GLU A 253 14.91 2.01 -16.64
CA GLU A 253 14.28 0.70 -16.40
C GLU A 253 13.10 0.83 -15.42
N VAL A 254 13.22 1.67 -14.38
CA VAL A 254 12.11 2.00 -13.47
C VAL A 254 10.94 2.62 -14.23
N ALA A 255 11.20 3.60 -15.10
CA ALA A 255 10.15 4.22 -15.91
C ALA A 255 9.49 3.21 -16.85
N ALA A 256 10.28 2.32 -17.47
CA ALA A 256 9.77 1.27 -18.36
C ALA A 256 8.94 0.22 -17.57
N ALA A 257 9.35 -0.15 -16.36
CA ALA A 257 8.58 -1.05 -15.49
C ALA A 257 7.22 -0.44 -15.10
N GLY A 258 7.19 0.85 -14.76
CA GLY A 258 5.95 1.58 -14.50
C GLY A 258 5.03 1.59 -15.72
N GLN A 259 5.56 1.88 -16.90
CA GLN A 259 4.79 1.89 -18.14
C GLN A 259 4.25 0.50 -18.49
N ALA A 260 5.09 -0.54 -18.40
CA ALA A 260 4.71 -1.92 -18.72
C ALA A 260 3.63 -2.47 -17.80
N SER A 261 3.66 -2.08 -16.52
CA SER A 261 2.65 -2.48 -15.51
C SER A 261 1.41 -1.58 -15.48
N GLY A 262 1.35 -0.52 -16.29
CA GLY A 262 0.28 0.48 -16.24
C GLY A 262 0.20 1.24 -14.92
N THR A 263 1.30 1.27 -14.13
CA THR A 263 1.34 1.88 -12.80
C THR A 263 2.25 3.11 -12.82
N ALA A 264 1.72 4.27 -12.42
CA ALA A 264 2.55 5.47 -12.25
C ALA A 264 3.62 5.22 -11.18
N VAL A 265 4.84 5.68 -11.42
CA VAL A 265 5.95 5.59 -10.47
C VAL A 265 6.55 6.97 -10.29
N THR A 266 6.63 7.42 -9.04
CA THR A 266 7.11 8.77 -8.72
C THR A 266 8.33 8.71 -7.81
N ARG A 267 9.39 9.42 -8.19
CA ARG A 267 10.55 9.62 -7.32
C ARG A 267 10.21 10.62 -6.23
N ILE A 268 10.36 10.22 -4.98
CA ILE A 268 10.01 11.02 -3.80
C ILE A 268 11.21 11.37 -2.92
N GLY A 269 12.41 10.90 -3.24
CA GLY A 269 13.58 11.15 -2.40
C GLY A 269 14.82 10.40 -2.84
N GLN A 270 15.73 10.24 -1.90
CA GLN A 270 17.02 9.55 -2.09
C GLN A 270 17.45 8.82 -0.81
N ILE A 271 18.16 7.73 -1.00
CA ILE A 271 18.81 6.97 0.10
C ILE A 271 20.14 7.63 0.46
N ASP A 272 20.37 7.84 1.75
CA ASP A 272 21.54 8.52 2.31
C ASP A 272 22.50 7.54 3.01
N ALA A 273 23.80 7.85 3.00
CA ALA A 273 24.78 7.09 3.76
C ALA A 273 24.61 7.27 5.29
N ARG A 274 24.15 8.46 5.73
CA ARG A 274 23.91 8.76 7.14
C ARG A 274 22.57 8.16 7.57
N PRO A 275 22.53 7.26 8.56
CA PRO A 275 21.30 6.68 9.07
C PRO A 275 20.27 7.73 9.53
N GLY A 276 19.00 7.34 9.53
CA GLY A 276 17.87 8.18 9.93
C GLY A 276 17.09 8.74 8.75
N LEU A 277 15.88 9.18 9.05
CA LEU A 277 14.92 9.74 8.10
C LEU A 277 14.91 11.26 8.19
N ARG A 278 14.97 11.92 7.07
CA ARG A 278 14.91 13.38 6.91
C ARG A 278 13.78 13.75 5.97
N LEU A 279 13.06 14.80 6.31
CA LEU A 279 12.02 15.37 5.46
C LEU A 279 12.47 16.75 4.96
N ILE A 280 12.19 17.04 3.70
CA ILE A 280 12.38 18.35 3.09
C ILE A 280 11.07 18.82 2.46
N ASP A 281 10.86 20.13 2.45
CA ASP A 281 9.75 20.77 1.72
C ASP A 281 10.03 20.92 0.22
N GLY A 282 9.11 21.57 -0.51
CA GLY A 282 9.24 21.84 -1.93
C GLY A 282 10.38 22.82 -2.31
N GLN A 283 10.95 23.53 -1.34
CA GLN A 283 12.10 24.40 -1.48
C GLN A 283 13.42 23.75 -1.01
N GLY A 284 13.37 22.47 -0.60
CA GLY A 284 14.52 21.75 -0.08
C GLY A 284 14.88 22.09 1.37
N GLN A 285 14.02 22.83 2.11
CA GLN A 285 14.25 23.17 3.49
C GLN A 285 13.89 21.99 4.43
N PRO A 286 14.64 21.76 5.48
CA PRO A 286 14.33 20.71 6.45
C PRO A 286 12.96 20.92 7.10
N LEU A 287 12.19 19.83 7.20
CA LEU A 287 10.95 19.77 7.96
C LEU A 287 11.12 18.92 9.22
N ALA A 288 10.45 19.31 10.31
CA ALA A 288 10.37 18.47 11.49
C ALA A 288 9.55 17.19 11.18
N ASN A 289 10.06 16.04 11.57
CA ASN A 289 9.33 14.79 11.44
C ASN A 289 8.48 14.57 12.71
N ASN A 290 7.24 15.08 12.68
CA ASN A 290 6.25 14.91 13.75
C ASN A 290 5.18 13.87 13.36
N HIS A 291 5.40 13.10 12.28
CA HIS A 291 4.45 12.12 11.77
C HIS A 291 4.75 10.75 12.38
N VAL A 292 3.70 10.13 12.95
CA VAL A 292 3.77 8.79 13.53
C VAL A 292 2.91 7.88 12.67
N SER A 293 3.52 6.85 12.09
CA SER A 293 2.81 5.79 11.35
C SER A 293 1.98 4.93 12.31
N PHE A 294 1.05 4.17 11.76
CA PHE A 294 0.18 3.32 12.55
C PHE A 294 0.98 2.25 13.31
N ASP A 295 0.59 1.99 14.56
CA ASP A 295 1.11 0.91 15.39
C ASP A 295 -0.06 0.17 16.05
N HIS A 296 -0.15 -1.14 15.80
CA HIS A 296 -1.21 -2.00 16.35
C HIS A 296 -1.23 -2.04 17.87
N PHE A 297 -0.09 -1.83 18.51
CA PHE A 297 0.12 -1.91 19.96
C PHE A 297 0.56 -0.59 20.58
N GLY A 298 0.63 0.47 19.75
CA GLY A 298 0.90 1.83 20.22
C GLY A 298 -0.22 2.38 21.11
N PRO A 299 0.07 3.43 21.93
CA PRO A 299 -0.90 4.06 22.83
C PRO A 299 -2.07 4.70 22.10
#